data_af2b3357bd38fbd19a7cd40ca6c8f43c
#
_entry.id   af2b3357bd38fbd19a7cd40ca6c8f43c
#
_cell.length_a   1.000
_cell.length_b   1.000
_cell.length_c   1.000
_cell.angle_alpha   90.00
_cell.angle_beta   90.00
_cell.angle_gamma   90.00
#
_symmetry.space_group_name_H-M   'P 1'
#
loop_
_entity.id
_entity.type
_entity.pdbx_description
1 polymer ?
#
loop_
_entity_poly.entity_id
_entity_poly.type
_entity_poly.pdbx_seq_one_letter_code
_entity_poly.pdbx_strand_id
1 'polypeptide(L)'
;MAFWVSQSTIRIAEKNLSENGFANTGIKDRGFMDSIYFRDPLGLLIELASYKFDPPFGFSHANVLEMAHKLRIKRGALNIEDIDVSLAIRNLSQS
;
A
#
# COMPACT_ATOMS: atom_id res chain seq x y z
N MET A 1 -5.25 6.87 12.54
CA MET A 1 -3.77 6.82 12.61
C MET A 1 -3.28 5.75 11.65
N ALA A 2 -2.33 6.08 10.80
CA ALA A 2 -1.84 5.17 9.77
C ALA A 2 -0.32 5.03 9.86
N PHE A 3 0.18 3.80 9.68
CA PHE A 3 1.60 3.48 9.72
C PHE A 3 1.97 2.67 8.48
N TRP A 4 3.13 2.99 7.88
CA TRP A 4 3.69 2.22 6.78
C TRP A 4 4.65 1.18 7.32
N VAL A 5 4.44 -0.08 6.94
CA VAL A 5 5.24 -1.22 7.42
C VAL A 5 5.66 -2.09 6.24
N SER A 6 6.59 -3.02 6.48
CA SER A 6 7.00 -3.98 5.45
C SER A 6 5.93 -5.03 5.21
N GLN A 7 6.02 -5.74 4.07
CA GLN A 7 5.10 -6.83 3.74
C GLN A 7 5.14 -7.94 4.80
N SER A 8 6.31 -8.28 5.31
CA SER A 8 6.43 -9.29 6.37
C SER A 8 5.78 -8.80 7.66
N THR A 9 5.95 -7.52 8.02
CA THR A 9 5.37 -6.95 9.23
C THR A 9 3.85 -6.95 9.20
N ILE A 10 3.23 -6.58 8.07
CA ILE A 10 1.77 -6.55 7.98
C ILE A 10 1.16 -7.95 8.12
N ARG A 11 1.83 -8.99 7.59
CA ARG A 11 1.38 -10.38 7.73
C ARG A 11 1.52 -10.90 9.15
N ILE A 12 2.62 -10.56 9.83
CA ILE A 12 2.82 -10.89 11.24
C ILE A 12 1.77 -10.19 12.10
N ALA A 13 1.48 -8.92 11.81
CA ALA A 13 0.47 -8.17 12.55
C ALA A 13 -0.92 -8.80 12.40
N GLU A 14 -1.32 -9.19 11.19
CA GLU A 14 -2.61 -9.87 10.97
C GLU A 14 -2.70 -11.15 11.80
N LYS A 15 -1.66 -11.97 11.77
CA LYS A 15 -1.61 -13.21 12.51
C LYS A 15 -1.73 -12.95 14.02
N ASN A 16 -0.96 -12.00 14.54
CA ASN A 16 -0.97 -11.69 15.97
C ASN A 16 -2.31 -11.14 16.43
N LEU A 17 -2.93 -10.25 15.65
CA LEU A 17 -4.25 -9.69 15.97
C LEU A 17 -5.30 -10.80 16.03
N SER A 18 -5.31 -11.69 15.04
CA SER A 18 -6.28 -12.78 14.96
C SER A 18 -6.08 -13.80 16.06
N GLU A 19 -4.83 -14.17 16.38
CA GLU A 19 -4.52 -15.14 17.43
C GLU A 19 -4.85 -14.62 18.83
N ASN A 20 -4.78 -13.31 19.04
CA ASN A 20 -5.09 -12.69 20.34
C ASN A 20 -6.53 -12.21 20.44
N GLY A 21 -7.37 -12.55 19.48
CA GLY A 21 -8.80 -12.24 19.51
C GLY A 21 -9.15 -10.79 19.22
N PHE A 22 -8.25 -10.01 18.67
CA PHE A 22 -8.53 -8.63 18.26
C PHE A 22 -9.27 -8.60 16.93
N ALA A 23 -10.42 -7.91 16.91
CA ALA A 23 -11.18 -7.73 15.68
C ALA A 23 -10.36 -6.88 14.70
N ASN A 24 -10.28 -7.33 13.44
CA ASN A 24 -9.60 -6.61 12.37
C ASN A 24 -10.26 -6.94 11.04
N THR A 25 -9.92 -6.17 10.00
CA THR A 25 -10.51 -6.35 8.67
C THR A 25 -9.88 -7.50 7.89
N GLY A 26 -8.77 -8.07 8.37
CA GLY A 26 -7.90 -8.88 7.55
C GLY A 26 -7.14 -7.99 6.56
N ILE A 27 -6.13 -8.55 5.92
CA ILE A 27 -5.37 -7.83 4.91
C ILE A 27 -6.26 -7.58 3.68
N LYS A 28 -6.39 -6.32 3.30
CA LYS A 28 -7.13 -5.91 2.11
C LYS A 28 -6.15 -5.57 1.00
N ASP A 29 -6.34 -6.21 -0.16
CA ASP A 29 -5.56 -5.96 -1.35
C ASP A 29 -6.07 -4.70 -2.03
N ARG A 30 -5.23 -3.67 -2.11
CA ARG A 30 -5.54 -2.40 -2.77
C ARG A 30 -4.84 -2.28 -4.13
N GLY A 31 -4.34 -3.39 -4.69
CA GLY A 31 -3.59 -3.40 -5.93
C GLY A 31 -2.12 -3.14 -5.70
N PHE A 32 -1.72 -1.89 -5.53
CA PHE A 32 -0.33 -1.50 -5.32
C PHE A 32 0.11 -1.51 -3.85
N MET A 33 -0.81 -1.77 -2.93
CA MET A 33 -0.54 -1.85 -1.50
C MET A 33 -1.51 -2.80 -0.81
N ASP A 34 -1.10 -3.30 0.34
CA ASP A 34 -1.96 -4.02 1.27
C ASP A 34 -2.26 -3.13 2.47
N SER A 35 -3.45 -3.29 3.06
CA SER A 35 -3.79 -2.57 4.28
C SER A 35 -4.62 -3.45 5.21
N ILE A 36 -4.51 -3.19 6.52
CA ILE A 36 -5.31 -3.83 7.55
C ILE A 36 -5.74 -2.75 8.54
N TYR A 37 -7.00 -2.82 8.98
CA TYR A 37 -7.56 -1.88 9.95
C TYR A 37 -7.95 -2.63 11.21
N PHE A 38 -7.67 -2.04 12.35
CA PHE A 38 -8.09 -2.58 13.65
C PHE A 38 -8.21 -1.44 14.66
N ARG A 39 -8.85 -1.73 15.80
CA ARG A 39 -8.93 -0.76 16.90
C ARG A 39 -8.03 -1.22 18.02
N ASP A 40 -7.30 -0.26 18.61
CA ASP A 40 -6.49 -0.55 19.79
C ASP A 40 -7.38 -0.70 21.04
N PRO A 41 -6.84 -1.08 22.20
CA PRO A 41 -7.63 -1.21 23.44
C PRO A 41 -8.31 0.09 23.86
N LEU A 42 -7.83 1.25 23.41
CA LEU A 42 -8.43 2.56 23.70
C LEU A 42 -9.52 2.94 22.69
N GLY A 43 -9.79 2.09 21.71
CA GLY A 43 -10.78 2.35 20.69
C GLY A 43 -10.32 3.18 19.50
N LEU A 44 -9.04 3.53 19.43
CA LEU A 44 -8.50 4.27 18.29
C LEU A 44 -8.40 3.39 17.05
N LEU A 45 -8.85 3.90 15.92
CA LEU A 45 -8.73 3.20 14.65
C LEU A 45 -7.30 3.31 14.13
N ILE A 46 -6.69 2.17 13.87
CA ILE A 46 -5.31 2.09 13.37
C ILE A 46 -5.32 1.39 12.02
N GLU A 47 -4.55 1.94 11.08
CA GLU A 47 -4.29 1.33 9.79
C GLU A 47 -2.82 0.99 9.68
N LEU A 48 -2.51 -0.25 9.29
CA LEU A 48 -1.18 -0.62 8.82
C LEU A 48 -1.26 -0.80 7.31
N ALA A 49 -0.32 -0.19 6.60
CA ALA A 49 -0.26 -0.26 5.15
C ALA A 49 1.13 -0.67 4.70
N SER A 50 1.20 -1.43 3.62
CA SER A 50 2.46 -1.90 3.07
C SER A 50 2.43 -1.83 1.54
N TYR A 51 3.42 -1.17 0.95
CA TYR A 51 3.55 -1.14 -0.50
C TYR A 51 3.92 -2.52 -1.04
N LYS A 52 3.35 -2.88 -2.18
CA LYS A 52 3.65 -4.13 -2.90
C LYS A 52 4.71 -3.95 -3.97
N PHE A 53 5.25 -2.76 -4.13
CA PHE A 53 6.25 -2.47 -5.14
C PHE A 53 7.45 -1.76 -4.53
N ASP A 54 8.59 -1.89 -5.19
CA ASP A 54 9.81 -1.16 -4.82
C ASP A 54 10.07 -0.08 -5.87
N PRO A 55 10.35 1.16 -5.45
CA PRO A 55 10.68 2.20 -6.40
C PRO A 55 12.04 1.93 -7.04
N PRO A 56 12.28 2.41 -8.28
CA PRO A 56 13.61 2.34 -8.88
C PRO A 56 14.63 3.10 -8.04
N PHE A 57 15.89 2.73 -8.19
CA PHE A 57 16.99 3.40 -7.47
C PHE A 57 16.93 4.92 -7.69
N GLY A 58 17.02 5.65 -6.61
CA GLY A 58 16.97 7.12 -6.63
C GLY A 58 15.56 7.72 -6.56
N PHE A 59 14.52 6.89 -6.54
CA PHE A 59 13.13 7.35 -6.46
C PHE A 59 12.46 6.83 -5.20
N SER A 60 11.47 7.59 -4.70
CA SER A 60 10.66 7.19 -3.55
C SER A 60 9.35 6.54 -4.03
N HIS A 61 8.63 5.91 -3.09
CA HIS A 61 7.27 5.44 -3.36
C HIS A 61 6.37 6.58 -3.82
N ALA A 62 6.51 7.77 -3.22
CA ALA A 62 5.74 8.94 -3.61
C ALA A 62 6.00 9.35 -5.06
N ASN A 63 7.25 9.26 -5.53
CA ASN A 63 7.58 9.56 -6.93
C ASN A 63 6.87 8.60 -7.89
N VAL A 64 6.85 7.30 -7.55
CA VAL A 64 6.16 6.30 -8.36
C VAL A 64 4.66 6.57 -8.41
N LEU A 65 4.05 6.86 -7.25
CA LEU A 65 2.62 7.12 -7.19
C LEU A 65 2.23 8.42 -7.92
N GLU A 66 3.07 9.45 -7.87
CA GLU A 66 2.84 10.68 -8.62
C GLU A 66 2.83 10.42 -10.12
N MET A 67 3.79 9.64 -10.62
CA MET A 67 3.83 9.25 -12.02
C MET A 67 2.64 8.37 -12.38
N ALA A 68 2.29 7.41 -11.52
CA ALA A 68 1.13 6.54 -11.72
C ALA A 68 -0.17 7.33 -11.80
N HIS A 69 -0.29 8.39 -10.98
CA HIS A 69 -1.46 9.27 -11.02
C HIS A 69 -1.59 9.98 -12.36
N LYS A 70 -0.48 10.48 -12.90
CA LYS A 70 -0.47 11.12 -14.24
C LYS A 70 -0.86 10.12 -15.31
N LEU A 71 -0.37 8.89 -15.23
CA LEU A 71 -0.68 7.84 -16.20
C LEU A 71 -2.15 7.43 -16.13
N ARG A 72 -2.74 7.33 -14.93
CA ARG A 72 -4.16 6.98 -14.82
C ARG A 72 -5.05 8.05 -15.42
N ILE A 73 -4.69 9.33 -15.23
CA ILE A 73 -5.44 10.45 -15.82
C ILE A 73 -5.37 10.36 -17.33
N LYS A 74 -4.19 10.13 -17.88
CA LYS A 74 -3.99 9.99 -19.33
C LYS A 74 -4.79 8.82 -19.89
N ARG A 75 -4.92 7.74 -19.13
CA ARG A 75 -5.68 6.55 -19.51
C ARG A 75 -7.19 6.72 -19.30
N GLY A 76 -7.61 7.78 -18.59
CA GLY A 76 -9.01 8.06 -18.32
C GLY A 76 -9.61 7.22 -17.18
N ALA A 77 -8.76 6.62 -16.36
CA ALA A 77 -9.21 5.81 -15.21
C ALA A 77 -9.52 6.67 -13.99
N LEU A 78 -10.45 6.21 -13.16
CA LEU A 78 -10.83 6.91 -11.94
C LEU A 78 -9.83 6.67 -10.80
N ASN A 79 -9.14 5.54 -10.80
CA ASN A 79 -8.23 5.14 -9.74
C ASN A 79 -6.91 4.64 -10.32
N ILE A 80 -5.84 4.73 -9.51
CA ILE A 80 -4.56 4.13 -9.84
C ILE A 80 -4.70 2.61 -9.74
N GLU A 81 -4.27 1.91 -10.79
CA GLU A 81 -4.27 0.44 -10.83
C GLU A 81 -2.85 -0.08 -10.98
N ASP A 82 -2.67 -1.41 -10.87
CA ASP A 82 -1.36 -2.05 -10.97
C ASP A 82 -0.62 -1.69 -12.25
N ILE A 83 -1.35 -1.57 -13.37
CA ILE A 83 -0.75 -1.20 -14.65
C ILE A 83 -0.14 0.20 -14.60
N ASP A 84 -0.78 1.14 -13.90
CA ASP A 84 -0.25 2.50 -13.76
C ASP A 84 1.05 2.50 -12.97
N VAL A 85 1.12 1.71 -11.90
CA VAL A 85 2.34 1.57 -11.08
C VAL A 85 3.45 0.90 -11.90
N SER A 86 3.15 -0.16 -12.63
CA SER A 86 4.13 -0.86 -13.46
C SER A 86 4.72 0.04 -14.54
N LEU A 87 3.86 0.81 -15.21
CA LEU A 87 4.30 1.77 -16.23
C LEU A 87 5.09 2.92 -15.61
N ALA A 88 4.70 3.38 -14.42
CA ALA A 88 5.42 4.43 -13.71
C ALA A 88 6.84 3.99 -13.37
N ILE A 89 7.00 2.78 -12.85
CA ILE A 89 8.31 2.21 -12.53
C ILE A 89 9.16 2.12 -13.79
N ARG A 90 8.59 1.64 -14.88
CA ARG A 90 9.29 1.53 -16.16
C ARG A 90 9.76 2.89 -16.65
N ASN A 91 8.87 3.90 -16.62
CA ASN A 91 9.19 5.24 -17.10
C ASN A 91 10.30 5.88 -16.28
N LEU A 92 10.23 5.76 -14.95
CA LEU A 92 11.25 6.32 -14.06
C LEU A 92 12.58 5.59 -14.21
N SER A 93 12.56 4.28 -14.46
CA SER A 93 13.78 3.49 -14.64
C SER A 93 14.52 3.81 -15.94
N GLN A 94 13.82 4.37 -16.92
CA GLN A 94 14.39 4.72 -18.23
C GLN A 94 14.83 6.18 -18.33
N SER A 95 14.58 6.98 -17.31
CA SER A 95 14.93 8.40 -17.31
C SER A 95 16.34 8.68 -16.81
#